data_7c03d8a6f70173e81eb2605fa910b814
#
_entry.id   7c03d8a6f70173e81eb2605fa910b814
#
_cell.length_a   1.000
_cell.length_b   1.000
_cell.length_c   1.000
_cell.angle_alpha   90.00
_cell.angle_beta   90.00
_cell.angle_gamma   90.00
#
_symmetry.space_group_name_H-M   'P 1'
#
loop_
_entity.id
_entity.type
_entity.pdbx_description
1 polymer ?
#
loop_
_entity_poly.entity_id
_entity_poly.type
_entity_poly.pdbx_seq_one_letter_code
_entity_poly.pdbx_strand_id
1 'polypeptide(L)'
;APWEGGGSMIATVSLTEGTTWAKAPWRFEAGTPNTGGIIGLGAALDYVSALGLTHIAEYEQTLMRYALQALESVADLTLYGPPDRLGAIAFNLGKHHAYDVGSFLDNYGIAVRTGHHCAMPLMAFYGVPAMCRASLAMYNTTEEVDRLVAGLQRIHKLLS
;
A
#
# COMPACT_ATOMS: atom_id res chain seq x y z
N ALA A 1 15.45 10.77 28.34
CA ALA A 1 14.14 10.63 28.97
C ALA A 1 13.15 10.05 27.94
N PRO A 2 12.16 9.25 28.36
CA PRO A 2 11.07 8.83 27.47
C PRO A 2 10.23 10.04 27.04
N TRP A 3 9.61 9.93 25.88
CA TRP A 3 8.74 10.99 25.35
C TRP A 3 7.38 11.02 26.05
N GLU A 4 6.83 9.84 26.32
CA GLU A 4 5.56 9.65 27.02
C GLU A 4 5.78 8.85 28.30
N GLY A 5 4.90 9.02 29.29
CA GLY A 5 4.91 8.29 30.55
C GLY A 5 3.68 7.40 30.69
N GLY A 6 3.84 6.23 31.32
CA GLY A 6 2.76 5.29 31.58
C GLY A 6 3.19 4.11 32.46
N GLY A 7 2.26 3.21 32.75
CA GLY A 7 2.55 1.99 33.48
C GLY A 7 3.63 1.14 32.79
N SER A 8 4.21 0.21 33.50
CA SER A 8 5.26 -0.73 33.08
C SER A 8 6.64 -0.13 32.78
N MET A 9 6.75 1.16 32.42
CA MET A 9 8.02 1.83 32.13
C MET A 9 8.65 2.54 33.32
N ILE A 10 7.90 2.70 34.40
CA ILE A 10 8.32 3.41 35.62
C ILE A 10 8.96 2.38 36.56
N ALA A 11 10.15 2.70 37.09
CA ALA A 11 10.80 1.90 38.12
C ALA A 11 10.36 2.35 39.53
N THR A 12 10.39 3.65 39.79
CA THR A 12 9.96 4.25 41.09
C THR A 12 9.31 5.59 40.87
N VAL A 13 8.38 5.95 41.76
CA VAL A 13 7.77 7.29 41.84
C VAL A 13 7.96 7.78 43.25
N SER A 14 8.53 8.97 43.43
CA SER A 14 8.67 9.65 44.70
C SER A 14 8.21 11.10 44.57
N LEU A 15 7.51 11.59 45.59
CA LEU A 15 7.07 12.99 45.64
C LEU A 15 8.24 13.95 45.86
N THR A 16 9.34 13.48 46.46
CA THR A 16 10.53 14.29 46.79
C THR A 16 11.67 14.10 45.80
N GLU A 17 11.86 12.88 45.29
CA GLU A 17 12.97 12.52 44.42
C GLU A 17 12.60 12.42 42.95
N GLY A 18 11.29 12.52 42.65
CA GLY A 18 10.78 12.41 41.30
C GLY A 18 10.59 10.95 40.81
N THR A 19 10.56 10.78 39.48
CA THR A 19 10.31 9.50 38.85
C THR A 19 11.59 8.92 38.24
N THR A 20 11.86 7.64 38.49
CA THR A 20 12.89 6.91 37.79
C THR A 20 12.26 5.91 36.78
N TRP A 21 12.99 5.59 35.73
CA TRP A 21 12.51 4.81 34.62
C TRP A 21 13.16 3.43 34.58
N ALA A 22 12.42 2.45 34.09
CA ALA A 22 12.96 1.14 33.80
C ALA A 22 14.09 1.22 32.75
N LYS A 23 14.85 0.11 32.61
CA LYS A 23 15.86 0.01 31.54
C LYS A 23 15.18 -0.13 30.17
N ALA A 24 15.89 0.25 29.09
CA ALA A 24 15.44 -0.06 27.74
C ALA A 24 15.35 -1.61 27.57
N PRO A 25 14.36 -2.12 26.81
CA PRO A 25 13.38 -1.36 26.01
C PRO A 25 12.21 -0.77 26.81
N TRP A 26 11.93 -1.28 28.01
CA TRP A 26 10.73 -1.00 28.82
C TRP A 26 10.49 0.48 29.08
N ARG A 27 11.56 1.26 29.22
CA ARG A 27 11.44 2.72 29.41
C ARG A 27 10.75 3.47 28.27
N PHE A 28 10.58 2.83 27.11
CA PHE A 28 9.96 3.41 25.91
C PHE A 28 8.59 2.79 25.60
N GLU A 29 8.12 1.89 26.46
CA GLU A 29 6.86 1.16 26.33
C GLU A 29 5.85 1.68 27.35
N ALA A 30 5.14 2.78 27.00
CA ALA A 30 4.21 3.43 27.89
C ALA A 30 2.88 2.67 27.98
N GLY A 31 2.57 2.10 29.14
CA GLY A 31 1.32 1.37 29.40
C GLY A 31 1.36 -0.11 29.07
N THR A 32 0.18 -0.74 29.03
CA THR A 32 0.05 -2.16 28.71
C THR A 32 0.40 -2.41 27.24
N PRO A 33 1.31 -3.36 26.93
CA PRO A 33 1.64 -3.70 25.54
C PRO A 33 0.42 -4.18 24.76
N ASN A 34 0.41 -3.93 23.45
CA ASN A 34 -0.60 -4.43 22.53
C ASN A 34 -0.44 -5.94 22.30
N THR A 35 -0.73 -6.74 23.33
CA THR A 35 -0.51 -8.19 23.30
C THR A 35 -1.31 -8.89 22.21
N GLY A 36 -2.57 -8.47 21.99
CA GLY A 36 -3.41 -9.02 20.91
C GLY A 36 -2.81 -8.79 19.53
N GLY A 37 -2.34 -7.56 19.26
CA GLY A 37 -1.68 -7.24 17.99
C GLY A 37 -0.36 -7.98 17.80
N ILE A 38 0.43 -8.17 18.85
CA ILE A 38 1.69 -8.90 18.79
C ILE A 38 1.46 -10.39 18.47
N ILE A 39 0.47 -11.01 19.10
CA ILE A 39 0.09 -12.41 18.84
C ILE A 39 -0.43 -12.55 17.39
N GLY A 40 -1.29 -11.61 16.95
CA GLY A 40 -1.79 -11.59 15.58
C GLY A 40 -0.68 -11.41 14.54
N LEU A 41 0.32 -10.56 14.81
CA LEU A 41 1.49 -10.41 13.95
C LEU A 41 2.30 -11.72 13.87
N GLY A 42 2.48 -12.43 14.99
CA GLY A 42 3.13 -13.74 15.00
C GLY A 42 2.43 -14.72 14.07
N ALA A 43 1.10 -14.86 14.19
CA ALA A 43 0.30 -15.72 13.32
C ALA A 43 0.39 -15.30 11.82
N ALA A 44 0.42 -14.01 11.52
CA ALA A 44 0.60 -13.52 10.16
C ALA A 44 1.99 -13.85 9.59
N LEU A 45 3.04 -13.76 10.41
CA LEU A 45 4.40 -14.12 10.01
C LEU A 45 4.51 -15.64 9.74
N ASP A 46 3.89 -16.48 10.58
CA ASP A 46 3.85 -17.92 10.36
C ASP A 46 3.12 -18.27 9.05
N TYR A 47 1.98 -17.63 8.79
CA TYR A 47 1.24 -17.79 7.53
C TYR A 47 2.08 -17.45 6.30
N VAL A 48 2.69 -16.25 6.26
CA VAL A 48 3.52 -15.81 5.13
C VAL A 48 4.76 -16.71 4.98
N SER A 49 5.38 -17.12 6.09
CA SER A 49 6.54 -18.02 6.09
C SER A 49 6.18 -19.41 5.54
N ALA A 50 4.99 -19.92 5.85
CA ALA A 50 4.51 -21.19 5.33
C ALA A 50 4.25 -21.17 3.82
N LEU A 51 3.80 -20.04 3.27
CA LEU A 51 3.70 -19.82 1.81
C LEU A 51 5.08 -19.76 1.14
N GLY A 52 6.07 -19.22 1.84
CA GLY A 52 7.43 -19.02 1.36
C GLY A 52 7.62 -17.71 0.61
N LEU A 53 8.49 -16.84 1.13
CA LEU A 53 8.75 -15.51 0.55
C LEU A 53 9.22 -15.56 -0.90
N THR A 54 10.00 -16.57 -1.28
CA THR A 54 10.47 -16.75 -2.66
C THR A 54 9.28 -17.04 -3.60
N HIS A 55 8.38 -17.94 -3.21
CA HIS A 55 7.21 -18.26 -4.03
C HIS A 55 6.28 -17.06 -4.18
N ILE A 56 6.09 -16.28 -3.10
CA ILE A 56 5.30 -15.04 -3.15
C ILE A 56 5.93 -14.07 -4.15
N ALA A 57 7.25 -13.84 -4.07
CA ALA A 57 7.95 -12.92 -4.96
C ALA A 57 7.88 -13.35 -6.44
N GLU A 58 8.06 -14.63 -6.74
CA GLU A 58 7.96 -15.20 -8.10
C GLU A 58 6.54 -15.05 -8.67
N TYR A 59 5.53 -15.32 -7.84
CA TYR A 59 4.12 -15.16 -8.23
C TYR A 59 3.80 -13.70 -8.53
N GLU A 60 4.15 -12.79 -7.62
CA GLU A 60 3.89 -11.36 -7.77
C GLU A 60 4.63 -10.75 -8.97
N GLN A 61 5.85 -11.19 -9.26
CA GLN A 61 6.57 -10.79 -10.47
C GLN A 61 5.87 -11.27 -11.75
N THR A 62 5.35 -12.49 -11.72
CA THR A 62 4.62 -13.06 -12.86
C THR A 62 3.31 -12.32 -13.10
N LEU A 63 2.56 -12.05 -12.03
CA LEU A 63 1.33 -11.28 -12.09
C LEU A 63 1.58 -9.83 -12.55
N MET A 64 2.66 -9.21 -12.07
CA MET A 64 3.05 -7.85 -12.47
C MET A 64 3.37 -7.77 -13.96
N ARG A 65 4.15 -8.71 -14.49
CA ARG A 65 4.44 -8.78 -15.94
C ARG A 65 3.16 -8.93 -16.77
N TYR A 66 2.28 -9.83 -16.34
CA TYR A 66 0.97 -9.99 -16.97
C TYR A 66 0.17 -8.69 -16.97
N ALA A 67 0.09 -8.03 -15.80
CA ALA A 67 -0.65 -6.78 -15.65
C ALA A 67 -0.10 -5.65 -16.53
N LEU A 68 1.21 -5.47 -16.57
CA LEU A 68 1.83 -4.44 -17.41
C LEU A 68 1.55 -4.69 -18.89
N GLN A 69 1.70 -5.95 -19.35
CA GLN A 69 1.41 -6.32 -20.74
C GLN A 69 -0.08 -6.14 -21.08
N ALA A 70 -0.99 -6.55 -20.22
CA ALA A 70 -2.43 -6.40 -20.44
C ALA A 70 -2.85 -4.93 -20.52
N LEU A 71 -2.27 -4.07 -19.68
CA LEU A 71 -2.53 -2.63 -19.64
C LEU A 71 -2.05 -1.90 -20.91
N GLU A 72 -1.08 -2.43 -21.66
CA GLU A 72 -0.67 -1.87 -22.97
C GLU A 72 -1.82 -1.82 -23.99
N SER A 73 -2.82 -2.68 -23.83
CA SER A 73 -4.01 -2.69 -24.68
C SER A 73 -5.00 -1.55 -24.46
N VAL A 74 -4.81 -0.77 -23.40
CA VAL A 74 -5.70 0.35 -23.05
C VAL A 74 -5.21 1.61 -23.74
N ALA A 75 -6.03 2.17 -24.63
CA ALA A 75 -5.70 3.41 -25.34
C ALA A 75 -5.55 4.58 -24.37
N ASP A 76 -4.63 5.49 -24.68
CA ASP A 76 -4.33 6.70 -23.90
C ASP A 76 -3.95 6.45 -22.42
N LEU A 77 -3.59 5.21 -22.06
CA LEU A 77 -3.09 4.91 -20.73
C LEU A 77 -1.61 5.27 -20.62
N THR A 78 -1.27 6.08 -19.63
CA THR A 78 0.13 6.38 -19.27
C THR A 78 0.50 5.61 -18.01
N LEU A 79 1.52 4.77 -18.09
CA LEU A 79 2.11 4.06 -16.95
C LEU A 79 3.33 4.83 -16.43
N TYR A 80 3.47 4.95 -15.12
CA TYR A 80 4.57 5.64 -14.46
C TYR A 80 5.47 4.66 -13.72
N GLY A 81 6.76 4.96 -13.69
CA GLY A 81 7.78 4.17 -13.00
C GLY A 81 8.50 3.15 -13.89
N PRO A 82 9.49 2.42 -13.36
CA PRO A 82 10.31 1.49 -14.12
C PRO A 82 9.51 0.26 -14.55
N PRO A 83 9.89 -0.43 -15.63
CA PRO A 83 9.26 -1.68 -16.04
C PRO A 83 9.48 -2.81 -15.03
N ASP A 84 10.65 -2.85 -14.40
CA ASP A 84 10.95 -3.77 -13.30
C ASP A 84 10.46 -3.17 -11.98
N ARG A 85 9.28 -3.61 -11.55
CA ARG A 85 8.59 -3.14 -10.34
C ARG A 85 7.84 -4.28 -9.66
N LEU A 86 7.52 -4.07 -8.39
CA LEU A 86 6.68 -4.98 -7.60
C LEU A 86 5.54 -4.21 -6.93
N GLY A 87 4.44 -4.90 -6.68
CA GLY A 87 3.36 -4.51 -5.80
C GLY A 87 2.44 -3.39 -6.29
N ALA A 88 2.92 -2.41 -7.07
CA ALA A 88 2.11 -1.25 -7.44
C ALA A 88 2.32 -0.77 -8.87
N ILE A 89 1.21 -0.42 -9.53
CA ILE A 89 1.17 0.17 -10.87
C ILE A 89 0.52 1.54 -10.77
N ALA A 90 1.29 2.60 -11.02
CA ALA A 90 0.78 3.95 -11.12
C ALA A 90 0.45 4.30 -12.57
N PHE A 91 -0.72 4.91 -12.80
CA PHE A 91 -1.18 5.23 -14.14
C PHE A 91 -2.13 6.43 -14.17
N ASN A 92 -2.27 7.03 -15.37
CA ASN A 92 -3.33 7.98 -15.70
C ASN A 92 -3.96 7.59 -17.06
N LEU A 93 -5.24 7.93 -17.24
CA LEU A 93 -5.99 7.66 -18.45
C LEU A 93 -6.28 8.98 -19.19
N GLY A 94 -5.61 9.21 -20.32
CA GLY A 94 -5.75 10.41 -21.11
C GLY A 94 -5.54 11.69 -20.30
N LYS A 95 -6.45 12.64 -20.45
CA LYS A 95 -6.47 13.92 -19.73
C LYS A 95 -7.41 13.92 -18.52
N HIS A 96 -8.02 12.76 -18.22
CA HIS A 96 -9.02 12.66 -17.17
C HIS A 96 -8.35 12.73 -15.79
N HIS A 97 -9.04 13.39 -14.86
CA HIS A 97 -8.51 13.47 -13.49
C HIS A 97 -8.50 12.08 -12.83
N ALA A 98 -7.41 11.74 -12.15
CA ALA A 98 -7.25 10.42 -11.54
C ALA A 98 -8.40 10.05 -10.58
N TYR A 99 -8.98 11.04 -9.89
CA TYR A 99 -10.12 10.83 -8.98
C TYR A 99 -11.36 10.36 -9.76
N ASP A 100 -11.65 10.95 -10.92
CA ASP A 100 -12.81 10.57 -11.74
C ASP A 100 -12.65 9.13 -12.26
N VAL A 101 -11.47 8.81 -12.79
CA VAL A 101 -11.13 7.43 -13.22
C VAL A 101 -11.29 6.43 -12.07
N GLY A 102 -10.77 6.77 -10.88
CA GLY A 102 -10.91 5.93 -9.69
C GLY A 102 -12.36 5.75 -9.25
N SER A 103 -13.17 6.80 -9.32
CA SER A 103 -14.61 6.74 -9.00
C SER A 103 -15.38 5.83 -9.97
N PHE A 104 -15.08 5.89 -11.27
CA PHE A 104 -15.66 4.95 -12.23
C PHE A 104 -15.24 3.51 -11.97
N LEU A 105 -13.95 3.27 -11.67
CA LEU A 105 -13.47 1.94 -11.34
C LEU A 105 -14.14 1.38 -10.08
N ASP A 106 -14.34 2.21 -9.05
CA ASP A 106 -15.05 1.84 -7.83
C ASP A 106 -16.48 1.38 -8.12
N ASN A 107 -17.20 2.10 -8.99
CA ASN A 107 -18.54 1.69 -9.46
C ASN A 107 -18.55 0.36 -10.23
N TYR A 108 -17.41 -0.08 -10.76
CA TYR A 108 -17.23 -1.39 -11.39
C TYR A 108 -16.73 -2.46 -10.42
N GLY A 109 -16.62 -2.12 -9.13
CA GLY A 109 -16.10 -3.01 -8.09
C GLY A 109 -14.59 -3.22 -8.18
N ILE A 110 -13.84 -2.23 -8.69
CA ILE A 110 -12.39 -2.27 -8.85
C ILE A 110 -11.78 -1.19 -7.97
N ALA A 111 -11.15 -1.60 -6.87
CA ALA A 111 -10.54 -0.70 -5.91
C ALA A 111 -9.15 -0.25 -6.36
N VAL A 112 -8.97 1.06 -6.52
CA VAL A 112 -7.67 1.70 -6.77
C VAL A 112 -7.50 2.88 -5.82
N ARG A 113 -6.27 3.23 -5.53
CA ARG A 113 -5.99 4.49 -4.81
C ARG A 113 -5.78 5.62 -5.81
N THR A 114 -6.31 6.81 -5.51
CA THR A 114 -6.14 8.01 -6.32
C THR A 114 -5.51 9.14 -5.51
N GLY A 115 -4.79 10.05 -6.15
CA GLY A 115 -4.21 11.23 -5.53
C GLY A 115 -2.70 11.33 -5.70
N HIS A 116 -2.05 12.09 -4.82
CA HIS A 116 -0.60 12.32 -4.86
C HIS A 116 0.21 11.23 -4.09
N HIS A 117 -0.45 10.25 -3.49
CA HIS A 117 0.14 9.10 -2.78
C HIS A 117 1.14 9.46 -1.68
N CYS A 118 1.00 10.65 -1.05
CA CYS A 118 1.98 11.22 -0.11
C CYS A 118 3.38 11.43 -0.72
N ALA A 119 3.45 11.61 -2.05
CA ALA A 119 4.67 11.74 -2.85
C ALA A 119 4.59 12.96 -3.78
N MET A 120 4.27 14.13 -3.24
CA MET A 120 4.12 15.36 -4.03
C MET A 120 5.36 15.72 -4.88
N PRO A 121 6.61 15.52 -4.41
CA PRO A 121 7.78 15.75 -5.26
C PRO A 121 7.81 14.84 -6.49
N LEU A 122 7.32 13.60 -6.36
CA LEU A 122 7.23 12.67 -7.49
C LEU A 122 6.14 13.11 -8.49
N MET A 123 5.01 13.64 -8.01
CA MET A 123 3.99 14.23 -8.88
C MET A 123 4.55 15.40 -9.69
N ALA A 124 5.32 16.28 -9.03
CA ALA A 124 5.97 17.41 -9.70
C ALA A 124 7.00 16.93 -10.74
N PHE A 125 7.77 15.88 -10.44
CA PHE A 125 8.72 15.29 -11.39
C PHE A 125 8.03 14.77 -12.66
N TYR A 126 6.88 14.12 -12.53
CA TYR A 126 6.10 13.65 -13.68
C TYR A 126 5.18 14.71 -14.31
N GLY A 127 5.09 15.90 -13.72
CA GLY A 127 4.26 16.99 -14.22
C GLY A 127 2.75 16.72 -14.15
N VAL A 128 2.31 15.95 -13.16
CA VAL A 128 0.90 15.58 -12.97
C VAL A 128 0.42 15.91 -11.55
N PRO A 129 -0.86 16.33 -11.40
CA PRO A 129 -1.41 16.67 -10.08
C PRO A 129 -1.70 15.42 -9.22
N ALA A 130 -2.02 14.30 -9.85
CA ALA A 130 -2.44 13.06 -9.21
C ALA A 130 -2.28 11.87 -10.15
N MET A 131 -2.30 10.67 -9.59
CA MET A 131 -2.29 9.38 -10.32
C MET A 131 -3.30 8.42 -9.72
N CYS A 132 -3.75 7.46 -10.52
CA CYS A 132 -4.32 6.20 -10.01
C CYS A 132 -3.20 5.22 -9.67
N ARG A 133 -3.44 4.36 -8.68
CA ARG A 133 -2.53 3.28 -8.30
C ARG A 133 -3.30 1.99 -8.05
N ALA A 134 -3.07 0.98 -8.87
CA ALA A 134 -3.46 -0.39 -8.58
C ALA A 134 -2.34 -1.07 -7.80
N SER A 135 -2.70 -1.79 -6.73
CA SER A 135 -1.73 -2.56 -5.94
C SER A 135 -2.06 -4.04 -6.05
N LEU A 136 -1.06 -4.83 -6.37
CA LEU A 136 -1.14 -6.28 -6.51
C LEU A 136 -0.37 -6.95 -5.37
N ALA A 137 -0.88 -8.08 -4.91
CA ALA A 137 -0.26 -8.90 -3.89
C ALA A 137 -0.49 -10.38 -4.18
N MET A 138 0.06 -11.25 -3.35
CA MET A 138 0.03 -12.71 -3.50
C MET A 138 -1.36 -13.35 -3.61
N TYR A 139 -2.43 -12.61 -3.32
CA TYR A 139 -3.81 -13.09 -3.37
C TYR A 139 -4.58 -12.57 -4.59
N ASN A 140 -3.99 -11.68 -5.40
CA ASN A 140 -4.64 -11.20 -6.61
C ASN A 140 -4.47 -12.18 -7.77
N THR A 141 -5.37 -12.14 -8.76
CA THR A 141 -5.41 -13.06 -9.88
C THR A 141 -5.32 -12.35 -11.23
N THR A 142 -5.06 -13.10 -12.29
CA THR A 142 -5.07 -12.59 -13.67
C THR A 142 -6.45 -12.09 -14.09
N GLU A 143 -7.52 -12.74 -13.63
CA GLU A 143 -8.89 -12.32 -13.89
C GLU A 143 -9.23 -10.97 -13.28
N GLU A 144 -8.64 -10.63 -12.13
CA GLU A 144 -8.80 -9.31 -11.53
C GLU A 144 -8.05 -8.24 -12.33
N VAL A 145 -6.89 -8.58 -12.88
CA VAL A 145 -6.17 -7.71 -13.83
C VAL A 145 -7.00 -7.48 -15.10
N ASP A 146 -7.59 -8.53 -15.68
CA ASP A 146 -8.44 -8.43 -16.86
C ASP A 146 -9.66 -7.53 -16.60
N ARG A 147 -10.26 -7.62 -15.40
CA ARG A 147 -11.33 -6.71 -15.00
C ARG A 147 -10.88 -5.26 -14.92
N LEU A 148 -9.68 -4.98 -14.41
CA LEU A 148 -9.10 -3.63 -14.39
C LEU A 148 -8.95 -3.09 -15.82
N VAL A 149 -8.37 -3.90 -16.73
CA VAL A 149 -8.19 -3.52 -18.14
C VAL A 149 -9.54 -3.23 -18.80
N ALA A 150 -10.52 -4.13 -18.66
CA ALA A 150 -11.86 -3.94 -19.21
C ALA A 150 -12.56 -2.69 -18.64
N GLY A 151 -12.39 -2.43 -17.34
CA GLY A 151 -12.91 -1.24 -16.68
C GLY A 151 -12.30 0.04 -17.27
N LEU A 152 -10.99 0.08 -17.46
CA LEU A 152 -10.29 1.22 -18.06
C LEU A 152 -10.68 1.44 -19.52
N GLN A 153 -10.79 0.38 -20.32
CA GLN A 153 -11.27 0.46 -21.71
C GLN A 153 -12.70 1.01 -21.79
N ARG A 154 -13.57 0.60 -20.86
CA ARG A 154 -14.93 1.11 -20.77
C ARG A 154 -14.96 2.60 -20.41
N ILE A 155 -14.15 3.03 -19.45
CA ILE A 155 -14.02 4.45 -19.06
C ILE A 155 -13.52 5.27 -20.23
N HIS A 156 -12.47 4.80 -20.92
CA HIS A 156 -11.95 5.48 -22.11
C HIS A 156 -13.04 5.73 -23.15
N LYS A 157 -13.88 4.72 -23.48
CA LYS A 157 -14.99 4.85 -24.41
C LYS A 157 -16.10 5.80 -23.94
N LEU A 158 -16.29 5.94 -22.63
CA LEU A 158 -17.33 6.82 -22.07
C LEU A 158 -16.90 8.28 -22.03
N LEU A 159 -15.59 8.55 -21.93
CA LEU A 159 -15.03 9.88 -21.73
C LEU A 159 -14.34 10.44 -22.99
N SER A 160 -14.24 9.65 -24.09
CA SER A 160 -13.75 10.08 -25.41
C SER A 160 -14.86 10.76 -26.25
#